data_40eeabb130b2b7363f4cc83793f97a5c
#
_entry.id   40eeabb130b2b7363f4cc83793f97a5c
#
_cell.length_a   1.000
_cell.length_b   1.000
_cell.length_c   1.000
_cell.angle_alpha   90.00
_cell.angle_beta   90.00
_cell.angle_gamma   90.00
#
_symmetry.space_group_name_H-M   'P 1'
#
loop_
_entity.id
_entity.type
_entity.pdbx_description
1 polymer ?
#
loop_
_entity_poly.entity_id
_entity_poly.type
_entity_poly.pdbx_seq_one_letter_code
_entity_poly.pdbx_strand_id
1 'polypeptide(L)'
;MFMLPDRALRKWREARHARLAQAVLETPPVRARDDGLIVFSMIGTRVLLPYLVAAKSLHQRLGGRGRFAVLDDGSLTAADRAVLDRHLDRPEVRHIAEVDIGKCPRGGTWERLLTLLDLRREGYVIQLDSDTVTIGEVPEVSECIAAGRSFTLAGGSDAQIVPLAEAACRASATAPSAHVQAAIEQVLDRVSIPGRDGLRYVRGCSGFAGFAPSADGRALAEQFSEEAERLLGAARWAEWGSEQVTSNFVIANEPDALLLPHDRYFNFWNAGVPADARFVHFVGTFRHHGGAYAQATVQAIAALAASDQL
;
A
#
# COMPACT_ATOMS: atom_id res chain seq x y z
N MET A 1 28.36 19.50 -21.10
CA MET A 1 27.55 18.96 -19.99
C MET A 1 27.43 17.45 -20.23
N PHE A 2 28.22 16.64 -19.53
CA PHE A 2 28.18 15.18 -19.69
C PHE A 2 26.86 14.64 -19.16
N MET A 3 26.00 14.12 -20.03
CA MET A 3 24.83 13.36 -19.63
C MET A 3 25.27 12.04 -19.01
N LEU A 4 24.92 11.81 -17.75
CA LEU A 4 25.12 10.51 -17.11
C LEU A 4 24.24 9.45 -17.81
N PRO A 5 24.73 8.20 -18.01
CA PRO A 5 23.88 7.12 -18.46
C PRO A 5 22.68 6.95 -17.54
N ASP A 6 21.50 6.62 -18.07
CA ASP A 6 20.23 6.54 -17.31
C ASP A 6 20.34 5.71 -16.01
N ARG A 7 21.11 4.63 -16.05
CA ARG A 7 21.36 3.78 -14.86
C ARG A 7 22.18 4.52 -13.78
N ALA A 8 23.16 5.32 -14.16
CA ALA A 8 23.98 6.09 -13.22
C ALA A 8 23.17 7.25 -12.63
N LEU A 9 22.36 7.91 -13.46
CA LEU A 9 21.46 8.97 -13.01
C LEU A 9 20.41 8.46 -12.01
N ARG A 10 19.83 7.27 -12.27
CA ARG A 10 18.90 6.63 -11.33
C ARG A 10 19.57 6.33 -9.99
N LYS A 11 20.74 5.70 -9.98
CA LYS A 11 21.50 5.42 -8.75
C LYS A 11 21.87 6.68 -7.98
N TRP A 12 22.25 7.74 -8.70
CA TRP A 12 22.54 9.03 -8.07
C TRP A 12 21.30 9.63 -7.40
N ARG A 13 20.14 9.59 -8.07
CA ARG A 13 18.86 10.07 -7.52
C ARG A 13 18.43 9.27 -6.30
N GLU A 14 18.57 7.95 -6.35
CA GLU A 14 18.31 7.04 -5.22
C GLU A 14 19.21 7.39 -4.02
N ALA A 15 20.52 7.51 -4.24
CA ALA A 15 21.47 7.88 -3.19
C ALA A 15 21.19 9.28 -2.62
N ARG A 16 20.81 10.24 -3.49
CA ARG A 16 20.41 11.58 -3.04
C ARG A 16 19.16 11.51 -2.16
N HIS A 17 18.14 10.76 -2.58
CA HIS A 17 16.91 10.59 -1.79
C HIS A 17 17.23 9.94 -0.44
N ALA A 18 18.01 8.85 -0.41
CA ALA A 18 18.39 8.17 0.82
C ALA A 18 19.11 9.11 1.82
N ARG A 19 19.98 10.00 1.31
CA ARG A 19 20.65 11.02 2.14
C ARG A 19 19.65 12.02 2.71
N LEU A 20 18.69 12.50 1.92
CA LEU A 20 17.68 13.44 2.39
C LEU A 20 16.74 12.81 3.42
N ALA A 21 16.38 11.55 3.22
CA ALA A 21 15.54 10.80 4.15
C ALA A 21 16.19 10.59 5.53
N GLN A 22 17.54 10.65 5.66
CA GLN A 22 18.21 10.55 6.94
C GLN A 22 17.74 11.60 7.96
N ALA A 23 17.34 12.78 7.50
CA ALA A 23 16.86 13.83 8.37
C ALA A 23 15.55 13.47 9.12
N VAL A 24 14.85 12.39 8.74
CA VAL A 24 13.69 11.88 9.49
C VAL A 24 14.09 11.42 10.91
N LEU A 25 15.34 11.00 11.10
CA LEU A 25 15.86 10.57 12.40
C LEU A 25 16.00 11.73 13.42
N GLU A 26 16.01 12.96 12.94
CA GLU A 26 16.04 14.16 13.79
C GLU A 26 14.63 14.68 14.11
N THR A 27 13.58 14.12 13.51
CA THR A 27 12.21 14.52 13.82
C THR A 27 11.72 13.84 15.11
N PRO A 28 10.80 14.49 15.86
CA PRO A 28 10.26 13.93 17.09
C PRO A 28 9.71 12.53 16.93
N PRO A 29 9.90 11.60 17.88
CA PRO A 29 9.20 10.32 17.88
C PRO A 29 7.68 10.52 17.88
N VAL A 30 6.95 9.66 17.19
CA VAL A 30 5.50 9.63 17.31
C VAL A 30 5.09 8.93 18.61
N ARG A 31 3.88 9.24 19.08
CA ARG A 31 3.25 8.51 20.18
C ARG A 31 2.10 7.69 19.59
N ALA A 32 2.22 6.39 19.63
CA ALA A 32 1.20 5.46 19.17
C ALA A 32 0.00 5.48 20.12
N ARG A 33 -1.20 5.23 19.57
CA ARG A 33 -2.45 5.08 20.34
C ARG A 33 -3.10 3.75 19.97
N ASP A 34 -3.52 3.02 20.97
CA ASP A 34 -4.33 1.81 20.75
C ASP A 34 -5.82 2.21 20.75
N ASP A 35 -6.22 2.87 19.67
CA ASP A 35 -7.58 3.41 19.45
C ASP A 35 -8.37 2.65 18.37
N GLY A 36 -7.95 1.42 18.08
CA GLY A 36 -8.56 0.56 17.08
C GLY A 36 -8.08 0.81 15.63
N LEU A 37 -7.11 1.73 15.44
CA LEU A 37 -6.47 1.94 14.14
C LEU A 37 -5.06 1.33 14.12
N ILE A 38 -4.74 0.59 13.07
CA ILE A 38 -3.44 -0.05 12.84
C ILE A 38 -2.87 0.45 11.51
N VAL A 39 -1.70 1.07 11.53
CA VAL A 39 -0.93 1.38 10.32
C VAL A 39 0.05 0.25 10.10
N PHE A 40 -0.16 -0.51 9.04
CA PHE A 40 0.59 -1.73 8.74
C PHE A 40 1.45 -1.59 7.50
N SER A 41 2.68 -2.09 7.57
CA SER A 41 3.64 -2.07 6.45
C SER A 41 4.50 -3.34 6.45
N MET A 42 4.87 -3.82 5.27
CA MET A 42 5.96 -4.78 5.12
C MET A 42 7.23 -4.06 4.71
N ILE A 43 8.28 -4.19 5.50
CA ILE A 43 9.56 -3.48 5.29
C ILE A 43 10.77 -4.36 5.59
N GLY A 44 11.92 -3.88 5.14
CA GLY A 44 13.25 -4.36 5.51
C GLY A 44 14.23 -3.21 5.64
N THR A 45 15.47 -3.52 5.99
CA THR A 45 16.57 -2.56 6.23
C THR A 45 16.70 -1.50 5.13
N ARG A 46 16.56 -1.90 3.86
CA ARG A 46 16.79 -1.01 2.71
C ARG A 46 15.79 0.14 2.60
N VAL A 47 14.59 -0.03 3.16
CA VAL A 47 13.50 0.94 3.05
C VAL A 47 13.12 1.56 4.39
N LEU A 48 13.91 1.34 5.45
CA LEU A 48 13.61 1.83 6.80
C LEU A 48 13.40 3.34 6.85
N LEU A 49 14.30 4.13 6.28
CA LEU A 49 14.20 5.60 6.32
C LEU A 49 13.02 6.14 5.48
N PRO A 50 12.83 5.72 4.22
CA PRO A 50 11.61 6.04 3.49
C PRO A 50 10.33 5.65 4.24
N TYR A 51 10.31 4.46 4.85
CA TYR A 51 9.16 4.01 5.64
C TYR A 51 8.89 4.94 6.84
N LEU A 52 9.90 5.38 7.56
CA LEU A 52 9.70 6.34 8.65
C LEU A 52 9.08 7.66 8.16
N VAL A 53 9.47 8.14 6.97
CA VAL A 53 8.82 9.31 6.36
C VAL A 53 7.37 9.03 6.05
N ALA A 54 7.07 7.89 5.41
CA ALA A 54 5.70 7.48 5.07
C ALA A 54 4.82 7.36 6.33
N ALA A 55 5.27 6.58 7.32
CA ALA A 55 4.52 6.31 8.53
C ALA A 55 4.26 7.59 9.36
N LYS A 56 5.29 8.40 9.58
CA LYS A 56 5.18 9.62 10.40
C LYS A 56 4.37 10.71 9.71
N SER A 57 4.53 10.90 8.40
CA SER A 57 3.75 11.89 7.65
C SER A 57 2.26 11.53 7.62
N LEU A 58 1.91 10.24 7.46
CA LEU A 58 0.53 9.80 7.54
C LEU A 58 -0.03 9.95 8.96
N HIS A 59 0.68 9.48 9.97
CA HIS A 59 0.25 9.54 11.38
C HIS A 59 -0.03 10.99 11.82
N GLN A 60 0.82 11.94 11.43
CA GLN A 60 0.61 13.36 11.69
C GLN A 60 -0.73 13.84 11.11
N ARG A 61 -1.04 13.48 9.85
CA ARG A 61 -2.28 13.88 9.16
C ARG A 61 -3.52 13.13 9.63
N LEU A 62 -3.35 12.03 10.34
CA LEU A 62 -4.42 11.32 11.05
C LEU A 62 -4.62 11.84 12.49
N GLY A 63 -4.01 12.98 12.85
CA GLY A 63 -4.14 13.58 14.18
C GLY A 63 -3.47 12.77 15.30
N GLY A 64 -2.43 12.01 14.98
CA GLY A 64 -1.71 11.17 15.93
C GLY A 64 -2.48 9.93 16.37
N ARG A 65 -3.38 9.42 15.54
CA ARG A 65 -4.16 8.21 15.79
C ARG A 65 -3.45 6.95 15.32
N GLY A 66 -3.73 5.85 16.00
CA GLY A 66 -3.33 4.52 15.61
C GLY A 66 -2.01 4.05 16.21
N ARG A 67 -1.82 2.74 16.16
CA ARG A 67 -0.57 2.03 16.45
C ARG A 67 0.05 1.52 15.16
N PHE A 68 1.33 1.13 15.22
CA PHE A 68 2.05 0.61 14.08
C PHE A 68 2.25 -0.90 14.21
N ALA A 69 2.09 -1.60 13.09
CA ALA A 69 2.47 -3.00 12.94
C ALA A 69 3.37 -3.15 11.71
N VAL A 70 4.42 -3.94 11.82
CA VAL A 70 5.44 -4.14 10.80
C VAL A 70 5.61 -5.62 10.51
N LEU A 71 5.58 -5.99 9.24
CA LEU A 71 6.04 -7.29 8.77
C LEU A 71 7.48 -7.13 8.29
N ASP A 72 8.42 -7.71 9.01
CA ASP A 72 9.84 -7.77 8.67
C ASP A 72 10.05 -8.75 7.52
N ASP A 73 10.60 -8.29 6.41
CA ASP A 73 10.93 -9.12 5.23
C ASP A 73 12.10 -10.10 5.50
N GLY A 74 12.60 -10.14 6.73
CA GLY A 74 13.71 -10.96 7.20
C GLY A 74 15.07 -10.24 7.15
N SER A 75 15.10 -8.96 6.78
CA SER A 75 16.35 -8.19 6.68
C SER A 75 16.56 -7.16 7.79
N LEU A 76 15.57 -6.90 8.66
CA LEU A 76 15.72 -5.92 9.73
C LEU A 76 16.78 -6.36 10.77
N THR A 77 17.75 -5.52 10.98
CA THR A 77 18.78 -5.70 12.00
C THR A 77 18.29 -5.27 13.39
N ALA A 78 19.03 -5.61 14.44
CA ALA A 78 18.76 -5.11 15.79
C ALA A 78 18.83 -3.57 15.86
N ALA A 79 19.74 -2.94 15.10
CA ALA A 79 19.83 -1.49 15.01
C ALA A 79 18.59 -0.88 14.34
N ASP A 80 18.07 -1.50 13.27
CA ASP A 80 16.85 -1.06 12.62
C ASP A 80 15.64 -1.16 13.55
N ARG A 81 15.53 -2.23 14.31
CA ARG A 81 14.48 -2.41 15.32
C ARG A 81 14.55 -1.34 16.42
N ALA A 82 15.75 -1.00 16.89
CA ALA A 82 15.92 0.09 17.85
C ALA A 82 15.49 1.46 17.28
N VAL A 83 15.69 1.70 15.98
CA VAL A 83 15.19 2.89 15.29
C VAL A 83 13.67 2.88 15.21
N LEU A 84 13.04 1.76 14.85
CA LEU A 84 11.58 1.61 14.84
C LEU A 84 10.99 1.84 16.24
N ASP A 85 11.58 1.22 17.28
CA ASP A 85 11.13 1.35 18.67
C ASP A 85 11.16 2.81 19.13
N ARG A 86 12.23 3.53 18.78
CA ARG A 86 12.37 4.95 19.12
C ARG A 86 11.38 5.83 18.39
N HIS A 87 11.22 5.64 17.06
CA HIS A 87 10.49 6.58 16.21
C HIS A 87 9.01 6.29 16.06
N LEU A 88 8.58 5.02 16.27
CA LEU A 88 7.20 4.57 16.12
C LEU A 88 6.59 4.00 17.41
N ASP A 89 7.21 4.31 18.58
CA ASP A 89 6.73 3.93 19.90
C ASP A 89 6.57 2.41 20.07
N ARG A 90 7.64 1.67 19.73
CA ARG A 90 7.71 0.19 19.84
C ARG A 90 6.58 -0.51 19.05
N PRO A 91 6.63 -0.44 17.72
CA PRO A 91 5.64 -1.10 16.88
C PRO A 91 5.66 -2.63 17.09
N GLU A 92 4.52 -3.26 16.87
CA GLU A 92 4.48 -4.72 16.75
C GLU A 92 5.28 -5.15 15.52
N VAL A 93 6.26 -6.04 15.67
CA VAL A 93 7.09 -6.54 14.56
C VAL A 93 6.92 -8.05 14.45
N ARG A 94 6.35 -8.51 13.33
CA ARG A 94 6.24 -9.93 12.96
C ARG A 94 7.27 -10.26 11.88
N HIS A 95 7.78 -11.49 11.87
CA HIS A 95 8.72 -11.93 10.85
C HIS A 95 7.97 -12.62 9.70
N ILE A 96 8.36 -12.35 8.45
CA ILE A 96 7.69 -12.89 7.25
C ILE A 96 7.62 -14.43 7.23
N ALA A 97 8.63 -15.10 7.78
CA ALA A 97 8.67 -16.57 7.85
C ALA A 97 7.62 -17.18 8.82
N GLU A 98 7.04 -16.37 9.72
CA GLU A 98 6.03 -16.79 10.68
C GLU A 98 4.62 -16.73 10.09
N VAL A 99 4.46 -16.14 8.91
CA VAL A 99 3.14 -16.00 8.28
C VAL A 99 2.68 -17.33 7.71
N ASP A 100 1.56 -17.81 8.24
CA ASP A 100 0.84 -18.92 7.62
C ASP A 100 0.15 -18.43 6.34
N ILE A 101 0.56 -18.97 5.20
CA ILE A 101 0.00 -18.60 3.89
C ILE A 101 -1.26 -19.38 3.53
N GLY A 102 -1.65 -20.39 4.30
CA GLY A 102 -2.78 -21.27 3.97
C GLY A 102 -2.65 -21.85 2.56
N LYS A 103 -3.67 -21.62 1.74
CA LYS A 103 -3.70 -22.06 0.33
C LYS A 103 -3.24 -20.96 -0.67
N CYS A 104 -2.82 -19.82 -0.20
CA CYS A 104 -2.38 -18.72 -1.06
C CYS A 104 -0.92 -18.91 -1.52
N PRO A 105 -0.50 -18.26 -2.60
CA PRO A 105 0.90 -18.28 -3.04
C PRO A 105 1.86 -17.75 -1.97
N ARG A 106 3.09 -18.24 -1.98
CA ARG A 106 4.17 -17.69 -1.15
C ARG A 106 4.98 -16.65 -1.93
N GLY A 107 5.34 -15.56 -1.27
CA GLY A 107 6.08 -14.46 -1.91
C GLY A 107 5.18 -13.51 -2.67
N GLY A 108 5.77 -12.64 -3.50
CA GLY A 108 5.00 -11.65 -4.26
C GLY A 108 4.12 -10.72 -3.40
N THR A 109 4.48 -10.54 -2.12
CA THR A 109 3.75 -9.75 -1.11
C THR A 109 2.48 -10.40 -0.53
N TRP A 110 2.23 -11.70 -0.78
CA TRP A 110 1.09 -12.39 -0.21
C TRP A 110 1.11 -12.44 1.31
N GLU A 111 2.27 -12.64 1.92
CA GLU A 111 2.44 -12.64 3.38
C GLU A 111 1.97 -11.30 3.98
N ARG A 112 2.19 -10.19 3.26
CA ARG A 112 1.71 -8.87 3.66
C ARG A 112 0.18 -8.82 3.68
N LEU A 113 -0.49 -9.22 2.61
CA LEU A 113 -1.95 -9.20 2.53
C LEU A 113 -2.57 -10.09 3.60
N LEU A 114 -2.06 -11.30 3.78
CA LEU A 114 -2.62 -12.24 4.75
C LEU A 114 -2.44 -11.76 6.19
N THR A 115 -1.27 -11.19 6.53
CA THR A 115 -1.04 -10.56 7.84
C THR A 115 -2.00 -9.42 8.08
N LEU A 116 -2.19 -8.55 7.09
CA LEU A 116 -3.13 -7.44 7.16
C LEU A 116 -4.57 -7.92 7.42
N LEU A 117 -5.00 -8.95 6.69
CA LEU A 117 -6.35 -9.51 6.82
C LEU A 117 -6.56 -10.24 8.17
N ASP A 118 -5.50 -10.73 8.81
CA ASP A 118 -5.58 -11.20 10.18
C ASP A 118 -5.70 -10.05 11.18
N LEU A 119 -4.90 -8.98 11.00
CA LEU A 119 -4.93 -7.80 11.86
C LEU A 119 -6.27 -7.06 11.82
N ARG A 120 -7.01 -7.11 10.70
CA ARG A 120 -8.34 -6.45 10.61
C ARG A 120 -9.39 -7.05 11.55
N ARG A 121 -9.12 -8.18 12.19
CA ARG A 121 -9.94 -8.71 13.27
C ARG A 121 -9.80 -7.92 14.57
N GLU A 122 -8.70 -7.20 14.73
CA GLU A 122 -8.39 -6.41 15.92
C GLU A 122 -8.84 -4.95 15.76
N GLY A 123 -8.94 -4.45 14.54
CA GLY A 123 -9.29 -3.05 14.28
C GLY A 123 -9.26 -2.67 12.80
N TYR A 124 -9.34 -1.38 12.54
CA TYR A 124 -9.18 -0.83 11.20
C TYR A 124 -7.72 -0.87 10.78
N VAL A 125 -7.40 -1.44 9.63
CA VAL A 125 -6.01 -1.56 9.17
C VAL A 125 -5.77 -0.70 7.95
N ILE A 126 -4.77 0.17 8.00
CA ILE A 126 -4.24 0.87 6.81
C ILE A 126 -2.96 0.19 6.37
N GLN A 127 -2.96 -0.36 5.17
CA GLN A 127 -1.74 -0.76 4.49
C GLN A 127 -1.04 0.47 3.93
N LEU A 128 0.26 0.58 4.20
CA LEU A 128 1.10 1.69 3.78
C LEU A 128 2.43 1.20 3.21
N ASP A 129 2.69 1.44 1.94
CA ASP A 129 3.98 1.14 1.34
C ASP A 129 5.04 2.18 1.73
N SER A 130 6.29 1.74 1.85
CA SER A 130 7.43 2.55 2.28
C SER A 130 7.80 3.69 1.33
N ASP A 131 7.31 3.66 0.11
CA ASP A 131 7.55 4.64 -0.95
C ASP A 131 6.37 5.62 -1.15
N THR A 132 5.67 5.90 -0.06
CA THR A 132 4.58 6.87 -0.01
C THR A 132 4.96 8.10 0.79
N VAL A 133 4.33 9.24 0.52
CA VAL A 133 4.45 10.46 1.35
C VAL A 133 3.10 11.14 1.45
N THR A 134 2.67 11.44 2.66
CA THR A 134 1.48 12.26 2.91
C THR A 134 1.92 13.73 3.01
N ILE A 135 1.47 14.53 2.05
CA ILE A 135 1.88 15.94 1.90
C ILE A 135 0.79 16.95 2.26
N GLY A 136 -0.43 16.47 2.51
CA GLY A 136 -1.57 17.31 2.90
C GLY A 136 -2.57 16.55 3.77
N GLU A 137 -3.67 17.22 4.13
CA GLU A 137 -4.76 16.60 4.89
C GLU A 137 -5.43 15.49 4.09
N VAL A 138 -5.87 14.44 4.78
CA VAL A 138 -6.45 13.22 4.18
C VAL A 138 -7.88 12.98 4.70
N PRO A 139 -8.82 13.90 4.46
CA PRO A 139 -10.17 13.84 5.03
C PRO A 139 -10.91 12.57 4.61
N GLU A 140 -10.80 12.12 3.36
CA GLU A 140 -11.48 10.92 2.87
C GLU A 140 -11.02 9.66 3.63
N VAL A 141 -9.73 9.58 3.96
CA VAL A 141 -9.18 8.49 4.77
C VAL A 141 -9.73 8.54 6.19
N SER A 142 -9.75 9.73 6.80
CA SER A 142 -10.30 9.94 8.14
C SER A 142 -11.78 9.60 8.22
N GLU A 143 -12.56 9.96 7.21
CA GLU A 143 -13.98 9.61 7.07
C GLU A 143 -14.19 8.11 6.91
N CYS A 144 -13.36 7.43 6.10
CA CYS A 144 -13.42 5.98 5.97
C CYS A 144 -13.14 5.26 7.29
N ILE A 145 -12.13 5.70 8.04
CA ILE A 145 -11.81 5.15 9.35
C ILE A 145 -13.00 5.34 10.32
N ALA A 146 -13.55 6.55 10.37
CA ALA A 146 -14.67 6.89 11.27
C ALA A 146 -15.96 6.11 10.93
N ALA A 147 -16.20 5.87 9.64
CA ALA A 147 -17.38 5.16 9.15
C ALA A 147 -17.18 3.64 9.06
N GLY A 148 -16.00 3.10 9.34
CA GLY A 148 -15.70 1.68 9.15
C GLY A 148 -15.83 1.24 7.70
N ARG A 149 -15.40 2.06 6.74
CA ARG A 149 -15.43 1.76 5.29
C ARG A 149 -14.05 1.45 4.78
N SER A 150 -13.92 0.41 3.96
CA SER A 150 -12.67 0.09 3.26
C SER A 150 -12.40 1.07 2.12
N PHE A 151 -11.11 1.30 1.78
CA PHE A 151 -10.71 2.14 0.65
C PHE A 151 -9.48 1.59 -0.08
N THR A 152 -9.27 2.01 -1.31
CA THR A 152 -8.03 1.76 -2.07
C THR A 152 -7.66 2.95 -2.95
N LEU A 153 -6.37 3.05 -3.32
CA LEU A 153 -5.91 3.96 -4.36
C LEU A 153 -6.49 3.57 -5.73
N ALA A 154 -6.86 4.54 -6.53
CA ALA A 154 -7.16 4.33 -7.93
C ALA A 154 -5.89 3.94 -8.71
N GLY A 155 -5.95 2.90 -9.53
CA GLY A 155 -4.86 2.52 -10.44
C GLY A 155 -4.65 3.50 -11.59
N GLY A 156 -5.71 4.23 -11.95
CA GLY A 156 -5.74 5.30 -12.96
C GLY A 156 -6.96 6.18 -12.74
N SER A 157 -7.05 7.28 -13.50
CA SER A 157 -8.14 8.26 -13.38
C SER A 157 -9.51 7.73 -13.81
N ASP A 158 -9.55 6.64 -14.56
CA ASP A 158 -10.75 5.96 -15.07
C ASP A 158 -11.16 4.74 -14.22
N ALA A 159 -10.42 4.44 -13.15
CA ALA A 159 -10.71 3.32 -12.27
C ALA A 159 -12.09 3.46 -11.61
N GLN A 160 -12.83 2.36 -11.55
CA GLN A 160 -14.16 2.27 -10.94
C GLN A 160 -14.35 0.91 -10.28
N ILE A 161 -15.17 0.85 -9.23
CA ILE A 161 -15.64 -0.41 -8.66
C ILE A 161 -16.83 -0.91 -9.51
N VAL A 162 -16.64 -1.98 -10.27
CA VAL A 162 -17.61 -2.49 -11.24
C VAL A 162 -17.87 -3.97 -11.04
N PRO A 163 -19.00 -4.53 -11.56
CA PRO A 163 -19.22 -5.98 -11.60
C PRO A 163 -18.10 -6.72 -12.31
N LEU A 164 -17.82 -7.98 -11.93
CA LEU A 164 -16.74 -8.78 -12.53
C LEU A 164 -16.84 -8.90 -14.05
N ALA A 165 -18.04 -9.09 -14.60
CA ALA A 165 -18.26 -9.18 -16.04
C ALA A 165 -17.88 -7.88 -16.78
N GLU A 166 -18.17 -6.73 -16.17
CA GLU A 166 -17.77 -5.44 -16.73
C GLU A 166 -16.25 -5.24 -16.64
N ALA A 167 -15.63 -5.63 -15.52
CA ALA A 167 -14.17 -5.59 -15.37
C ALA A 167 -13.47 -6.45 -16.44
N ALA A 168 -13.96 -7.66 -16.69
CA ALA A 168 -13.44 -8.55 -17.73
C ALA A 168 -13.60 -7.96 -19.14
N CYS A 169 -14.76 -7.35 -19.43
CA CYS A 169 -15.01 -6.67 -20.70
C CYS A 169 -14.01 -5.50 -20.92
N ARG A 170 -13.83 -4.64 -19.92
CA ARG A 170 -12.86 -3.53 -19.97
C ARG A 170 -11.42 -4.03 -20.16
N ALA A 171 -11.02 -5.07 -19.44
CA ALA A 171 -9.68 -5.66 -19.56
C ALA A 171 -9.43 -6.25 -20.95
N SER A 172 -10.43 -6.90 -21.56
CA SER A 172 -10.35 -7.48 -22.91
C SER A 172 -10.24 -6.42 -24.01
N ALA A 173 -10.69 -5.20 -23.77
CA ALA A 173 -10.55 -4.07 -24.69
C ALA A 173 -9.17 -3.38 -24.64
N THR A 174 -8.32 -3.74 -23.66
CA THR A 174 -6.97 -3.17 -23.52
C THR A 174 -5.93 -3.99 -24.28
N ALA A 175 -4.77 -3.36 -24.57
CA ALA A 175 -3.67 -4.07 -25.22
C ALA A 175 -3.20 -5.27 -24.37
N PRO A 176 -2.84 -6.41 -25.00
CA PRO A 176 -2.36 -7.58 -24.28
C PRO A 176 -1.14 -7.24 -23.39
N SER A 177 -1.15 -7.74 -22.17
CA SER A 177 -0.06 -7.60 -21.22
C SER A 177 0.34 -8.97 -20.67
N ALA A 178 1.64 -9.18 -20.52
CA ALA A 178 2.17 -10.39 -19.90
C ALA A 178 1.98 -10.41 -18.37
N HIS A 179 1.50 -9.34 -17.75
CA HIS A 179 1.35 -9.24 -16.30
C HIS A 179 0.17 -10.09 -15.80
N VAL A 180 0.34 -10.77 -14.66
CA VAL A 180 -0.70 -11.63 -14.05
C VAL A 180 -1.99 -10.89 -13.78
N GLN A 181 -1.93 -9.62 -13.40
CA GLN A 181 -3.12 -8.78 -13.20
C GLN A 181 -3.96 -8.71 -14.48
N ALA A 182 -3.35 -8.44 -15.63
CA ALA A 182 -4.10 -8.41 -16.89
C ALA A 182 -4.69 -9.77 -17.25
N ALA A 183 -3.96 -10.85 -16.94
CA ALA A 183 -4.44 -12.21 -17.23
C ALA A 183 -5.68 -12.58 -16.42
N ILE A 184 -5.70 -12.27 -15.11
CA ILE A 184 -6.87 -12.56 -14.28
C ILE A 184 -8.03 -11.60 -14.58
N GLU A 185 -7.76 -10.32 -14.83
CA GLU A 185 -8.80 -9.34 -15.16
C GLU A 185 -9.60 -9.75 -16.40
N GLN A 186 -8.97 -10.36 -17.40
CA GLN A 186 -9.65 -10.85 -18.61
C GLN A 186 -10.61 -12.03 -18.40
N VAL A 187 -10.53 -12.70 -17.27
CA VAL A 187 -11.34 -13.89 -16.96
C VAL A 187 -12.13 -13.74 -15.64
N LEU A 188 -12.26 -12.53 -15.13
CA LEU A 188 -13.02 -12.25 -13.90
C LEU A 188 -14.49 -12.66 -14.00
N ASP A 189 -15.09 -12.61 -15.19
CA ASP A 189 -16.45 -13.07 -15.47
C ASP A 189 -16.67 -14.57 -15.20
N ARG A 190 -15.59 -15.35 -15.08
CA ARG A 190 -15.61 -16.80 -14.79
C ARG A 190 -15.36 -17.11 -13.31
N VAL A 191 -15.07 -16.10 -12.49
CA VAL A 191 -14.89 -16.30 -11.04
C VAL A 191 -16.25 -16.60 -10.41
N SER A 192 -16.30 -17.71 -9.66
CA SER A 192 -17.49 -18.15 -8.95
C SER A 192 -17.13 -18.58 -7.53
N ILE A 193 -17.61 -17.84 -6.55
CA ILE A 193 -17.36 -18.14 -5.13
C ILE A 193 -18.68 -18.59 -4.50
N PRO A 194 -18.78 -19.81 -3.98
CA PRO A 194 -20.02 -20.34 -3.41
C PRO A 194 -20.59 -19.42 -2.31
N GLY A 195 -21.90 -19.13 -2.42
CA GLY A 195 -22.62 -18.30 -1.47
C GLY A 195 -22.35 -16.79 -1.61
N ARG A 196 -21.71 -16.35 -2.70
CA ARG A 196 -21.44 -14.93 -2.96
C ARG A 196 -21.89 -14.55 -4.36
N ASP A 197 -22.91 -13.69 -4.42
CA ASP A 197 -23.42 -13.12 -5.66
C ASP A 197 -23.02 -11.64 -5.78
N GLY A 198 -23.13 -11.10 -7.00
CA GLY A 198 -22.89 -9.69 -7.26
C GLY A 198 -21.45 -9.22 -7.00
N LEU A 199 -20.49 -10.13 -7.13
CA LEU A 199 -19.07 -9.83 -6.91
C LEU A 199 -18.57 -8.72 -7.84
N ARG A 200 -17.69 -7.88 -7.30
CA ARG A 200 -17.15 -6.67 -7.92
C ARG A 200 -15.63 -6.68 -7.92
N TYR A 201 -15.06 -5.85 -8.74
CA TYR A 201 -13.62 -5.62 -8.82
C TYR A 201 -13.31 -4.14 -9.03
N VAL A 202 -12.14 -3.73 -8.60
CA VAL A 202 -11.56 -2.42 -8.90
C VAL A 202 -10.10 -2.59 -9.33
N ARG A 203 -9.67 -1.90 -10.36
CA ARG A 203 -8.25 -1.80 -10.70
C ARG A 203 -7.62 -0.69 -9.84
N GLY A 204 -7.23 -1.06 -8.62
CA GLY A 204 -6.61 -0.20 -7.64
C GLY A 204 -5.11 -0.43 -7.50
N CYS A 205 -4.52 0.20 -6.51
CA CYS A 205 -3.12 0.00 -6.14
C CYS A 205 -3.00 -0.28 -4.65
N SER A 206 -2.43 -1.44 -4.31
CA SER A 206 -2.28 -1.89 -2.92
C SER A 206 -1.22 -1.13 -2.12
N GLY A 207 -0.54 -0.13 -2.70
CA GLY A 207 0.46 0.67 -1.97
C GLY A 207 -0.11 1.56 -0.88
N PHE A 208 -1.43 1.83 -0.92
CA PHE A 208 -2.18 2.50 0.14
C PHE A 208 -3.63 2.05 0.10
N ALA A 209 -4.06 1.35 1.11
CA ALA A 209 -5.39 0.80 1.21
C ALA A 209 -5.86 0.71 2.67
N GLY A 210 -7.15 0.92 2.91
CA GLY A 210 -7.76 0.78 4.22
C GLY A 210 -8.74 -0.38 4.25
N PHE A 211 -8.68 -1.17 5.29
CA PHE A 211 -9.52 -2.34 5.50
C PHE A 211 -10.33 -2.16 6.79
N ALA A 212 -11.64 -2.10 6.64
CA ALA A 212 -12.56 -2.05 7.76
C ALA A 212 -12.42 -3.32 8.63
N PRO A 213 -12.71 -3.22 9.94
CA PRO A 213 -12.71 -4.40 10.82
C PRO A 213 -13.64 -5.49 10.29
N SER A 214 -13.18 -6.74 10.30
CA SER A 214 -14.01 -7.87 9.85
C SER A 214 -13.62 -9.17 10.56
N ALA A 215 -14.62 -9.90 11.05
CA ALA A 215 -14.45 -11.22 11.62
C ALA A 215 -14.05 -12.29 10.57
N ASP A 216 -14.40 -12.07 9.30
CA ASP A 216 -14.10 -13.01 8.20
C ASP A 216 -12.58 -13.12 7.92
N GLY A 217 -11.81 -12.09 8.35
CA GLY A 217 -10.36 -12.07 8.17
C GLY A 217 -10.00 -12.26 6.70
N ARG A 218 -9.28 -13.35 6.39
CA ARG A 218 -8.75 -13.66 5.06
C ARG A 218 -9.66 -14.52 4.17
N ALA A 219 -10.84 -14.98 4.66
CA ALA A 219 -11.66 -15.98 3.97
C ALA A 219 -11.99 -15.63 2.50
N LEU A 220 -12.38 -14.37 2.23
CA LEU A 220 -12.68 -13.95 0.85
C LEU A 220 -11.43 -13.93 -0.04
N ALA A 221 -10.28 -13.54 0.50
CA ALA A 221 -9.01 -13.53 -0.24
C ALA A 221 -8.57 -14.94 -0.61
N GLU A 222 -8.68 -15.89 0.32
CA GLU A 222 -8.36 -17.31 0.09
C GLU A 222 -9.28 -17.93 -0.97
N GLN A 223 -10.60 -17.70 -0.87
CA GLN A 223 -11.58 -18.18 -1.86
C GLN A 223 -11.30 -17.60 -3.26
N PHE A 224 -10.99 -16.31 -3.35
CA PHE A 224 -10.64 -15.70 -4.62
C PHE A 224 -9.33 -16.25 -5.18
N SER A 225 -8.33 -16.46 -4.32
CA SER A 225 -7.04 -17.04 -4.73
C SER A 225 -7.19 -18.44 -5.30
N GLU A 226 -8.01 -19.30 -4.67
CA GLU A 226 -8.32 -20.65 -5.18
C GLU A 226 -8.99 -20.59 -6.57
N GLU A 227 -9.95 -19.69 -6.76
CA GLU A 227 -10.62 -19.52 -8.07
C GLU A 227 -9.67 -18.98 -9.13
N ALA A 228 -8.83 -18.01 -8.79
CA ALA A 228 -7.84 -17.44 -9.70
C ALA A 228 -6.79 -18.48 -10.11
N GLU A 229 -6.33 -19.30 -9.16
CA GLU A 229 -5.44 -20.43 -9.44
C GLU A 229 -6.12 -21.47 -10.36
N ARG A 230 -7.38 -21.79 -10.13
CA ARG A 230 -8.16 -22.68 -11.01
C ARG A 230 -8.24 -22.15 -12.44
N LEU A 231 -8.37 -20.83 -12.62
CA LEU A 231 -8.53 -20.19 -13.93
C LEU A 231 -7.21 -20.02 -14.67
N LEU A 232 -6.14 -19.66 -13.98
CA LEU A 232 -4.83 -19.31 -14.57
C LEU A 232 -3.77 -20.41 -14.43
N GLY A 233 -3.96 -21.35 -13.50
CA GLY A 233 -2.95 -22.30 -13.04
C GLY A 233 -2.02 -21.71 -11.97
N ALA A 234 -1.53 -22.58 -11.07
CA ALA A 234 -0.75 -22.20 -9.89
C ALA A 234 0.50 -21.36 -10.24
N ALA A 235 1.27 -21.77 -11.25
CA ALA A 235 2.49 -21.07 -11.64
C ALA A 235 2.22 -19.63 -12.10
N ARG A 236 1.15 -19.41 -12.85
CA ARG A 236 0.77 -18.08 -13.34
C ARG A 236 0.21 -17.22 -12.21
N TRP A 237 -0.61 -17.80 -11.34
CA TRP A 237 -1.21 -17.07 -10.23
C TRP A 237 -0.18 -16.68 -9.16
N ALA A 238 0.89 -17.44 -8.99
CA ALA A 238 1.97 -17.12 -8.05
C ALA A 238 2.90 -15.98 -8.53
N GLU A 239 2.71 -15.42 -9.74
CA GLU A 239 3.51 -14.30 -10.21
C GLU A 239 3.22 -13.01 -9.43
N TRP A 240 4.21 -12.13 -9.40
CA TRP A 240 4.12 -10.84 -8.74
C TRP A 240 2.95 -10.00 -9.29
N GLY A 241 2.15 -9.45 -8.38
CA GLY A 241 0.96 -8.64 -8.69
C GLY A 241 -0.36 -9.36 -8.39
N SER A 242 -0.38 -10.69 -8.19
CA SER A 242 -1.59 -11.44 -7.82
C SER A 242 -2.14 -11.02 -6.46
N GLU A 243 -1.28 -10.71 -5.50
CA GLU A 243 -1.68 -10.15 -4.20
C GLU A 243 -2.43 -8.82 -4.37
N GLN A 244 -1.91 -7.90 -5.19
CA GLN A 244 -2.58 -6.62 -5.43
C GLN A 244 -3.99 -6.80 -6.02
N VAL A 245 -4.15 -7.74 -6.95
CA VAL A 245 -5.46 -8.07 -7.51
C VAL A 245 -6.41 -8.56 -6.41
N THR A 246 -5.92 -9.45 -5.54
CA THR A 246 -6.71 -10.00 -4.43
C THR A 246 -7.08 -8.92 -3.41
N SER A 247 -6.14 -8.04 -3.04
CA SER A 247 -6.39 -6.89 -2.18
C SER A 247 -7.53 -6.00 -2.73
N ASN A 248 -7.45 -5.66 -4.02
CA ASN A 248 -8.45 -4.86 -4.70
C ASN A 248 -9.81 -5.58 -4.84
N PHE A 249 -9.79 -6.90 -5.05
CA PHE A 249 -11.00 -7.72 -5.06
C PHE A 249 -11.68 -7.72 -3.69
N VAL A 250 -10.94 -7.93 -2.61
CA VAL A 250 -11.48 -7.89 -1.24
C VAL A 250 -12.14 -6.55 -0.97
N ILE A 251 -11.44 -5.44 -1.23
CA ILE A 251 -11.97 -4.09 -0.98
C ILE A 251 -13.23 -3.82 -1.83
N ALA A 252 -13.23 -4.18 -3.11
CA ALA A 252 -14.37 -3.96 -4.00
C ALA A 252 -15.65 -4.67 -3.54
N ASN A 253 -15.53 -5.71 -2.70
CA ASN A 253 -16.64 -6.48 -2.16
C ASN A 253 -16.99 -6.13 -0.70
N GLU A 254 -16.31 -5.14 -0.12
CA GLU A 254 -16.68 -4.56 1.17
C GLU A 254 -17.86 -3.58 1.02
N PRO A 255 -18.71 -3.43 2.06
CA PRO A 255 -19.79 -2.44 2.05
C PRO A 255 -19.27 -1.03 1.83
N ASP A 256 -19.88 -0.29 0.91
CA ASP A 256 -19.62 1.14 0.65
C ASP A 256 -18.13 1.50 0.48
N ALA A 257 -17.33 0.56 -0.03
CA ALA A 257 -15.91 0.77 -0.25
C ALA A 257 -15.64 2.01 -1.11
N LEU A 258 -14.64 2.79 -0.71
CA LEU A 258 -14.27 4.03 -1.38
C LEU A 258 -13.06 3.81 -2.30
N LEU A 259 -13.19 4.24 -3.55
CA LEU A 259 -12.04 4.49 -4.42
C LEU A 259 -11.58 5.93 -4.17
N LEU A 260 -10.36 6.10 -3.64
CA LEU A 260 -9.85 7.42 -3.31
C LEU A 260 -9.73 8.31 -4.55
N PRO A 261 -10.07 9.62 -4.46
CA PRO A 261 -9.97 10.56 -5.58
C PRO A 261 -8.56 10.62 -6.15
N HIS A 262 -8.40 10.29 -7.43
CA HIS A 262 -7.10 10.12 -8.09
C HIS A 262 -6.27 11.41 -8.17
N ASP A 263 -6.88 12.58 -8.19
CA ASP A 263 -6.24 13.91 -8.19
C ASP A 263 -5.59 14.26 -6.85
N ARG A 264 -6.10 13.72 -5.75
CA ARG A 264 -5.61 13.95 -4.38
C ARG A 264 -4.77 12.80 -3.83
N TYR A 265 -5.05 11.56 -4.23
CA TYR A 265 -4.35 10.34 -3.83
C TYR A 265 -3.74 9.69 -5.07
N PHE A 266 -2.46 9.98 -5.31
CA PHE A 266 -1.86 9.87 -6.61
C PHE A 266 -0.74 8.83 -6.68
N ASN A 267 -0.75 8.00 -7.72
CA ASN A 267 0.38 7.15 -8.09
C ASN A 267 1.29 7.92 -9.06
N PHE A 268 2.53 8.15 -8.66
CA PHE A 268 3.49 8.91 -9.45
C PHE A 268 4.09 8.07 -10.59
N TRP A 269 3.68 8.36 -11.81
CA TRP A 269 4.17 7.74 -13.06
C TRP A 269 5.04 8.67 -13.88
N ASN A 270 5.76 9.60 -13.27
CA ASN A 270 6.60 10.61 -13.92
C ASN A 270 5.85 11.69 -14.75
N ALA A 271 4.57 11.87 -14.50
CA ALA A 271 3.74 12.89 -15.17
C ALA A 271 3.62 14.19 -14.38
N GLY A 272 4.44 14.40 -13.35
CA GLY A 272 4.29 15.48 -12.38
C GLY A 272 3.42 15.08 -11.19
N VAL A 273 3.44 15.87 -10.13
CA VAL A 273 2.56 15.72 -8.97
C VAL A 273 1.46 16.77 -9.10
N PRO A 274 0.17 16.39 -9.05
CA PRO A 274 -0.94 17.34 -9.09
C PRO A 274 -0.83 18.39 -7.97
N ALA A 275 -1.28 19.62 -8.24
CA ALA A 275 -1.22 20.71 -7.26
C ALA A 275 -2.05 20.41 -6.00
N ASP A 276 -3.16 19.69 -6.17
CA ASP A 276 -4.07 19.30 -5.07
C ASP A 276 -3.72 17.96 -4.42
N ALA A 277 -2.59 17.33 -4.82
CA ALA A 277 -2.16 16.07 -4.23
C ALA A 277 -2.01 16.20 -2.71
N ARG A 278 -2.54 15.22 -2.00
CA ARG A 278 -2.49 15.08 -0.53
C ARG A 278 -1.63 13.91 -0.10
N PHE A 279 -1.64 12.89 -0.94
CA PHE A 279 -0.89 11.67 -0.74
C PHE A 279 -0.29 11.22 -2.07
N VAL A 280 0.99 10.86 -2.07
CA VAL A 280 1.69 10.40 -3.28
C VAL A 280 2.37 9.07 -3.02
N HIS A 281 2.07 8.09 -3.87
CA HIS A 281 2.76 6.82 -3.94
C HIS A 281 3.77 6.83 -5.09
N PHE A 282 5.05 6.74 -4.79
CA PHE A 282 6.15 6.81 -5.76
C PHE A 282 6.50 5.41 -6.28
N VAL A 283 5.79 4.97 -7.32
CA VAL A 283 5.81 3.58 -7.77
C VAL A 283 7.04 3.19 -8.60
N GLY A 284 7.54 2.00 -8.39
CA GLY A 284 8.41 1.23 -9.28
C GLY A 284 9.62 1.99 -9.84
N THR A 285 9.84 1.88 -11.15
CA THR A 285 11.00 2.45 -11.85
C THR A 285 10.98 3.97 -11.92
N PHE A 286 9.82 4.60 -11.79
CA PHE A 286 9.65 6.06 -11.86
C PHE A 286 9.89 6.76 -10.52
N ARG A 287 9.96 6.03 -9.43
CA ARG A 287 10.06 6.53 -8.04
C ARG A 287 10.97 7.74 -7.86
N HIS A 288 12.16 7.71 -8.42
CA HIS A 288 13.14 8.79 -8.26
C HIS A 288 13.23 9.76 -9.45
N HIS A 289 12.32 9.66 -10.43
CA HIS A 289 12.34 10.56 -11.58
C HIS A 289 11.94 11.98 -11.20
N GLY A 290 12.49 12.96 -11.92
CA GLY A 290 12.16 14.38 -11.73
C GLY A 290 12.49 14.97 -10.36
N GLY A 291 12.89 14.15 -9.38
CA GLY A 291 13.18 14.62 -8.00
C GLY A 291 11.94 14.83 -7.13
N ALA A 292 10.74 14.49 -7.63
CA ALA A 292 9.46 14.70 -6.93
C ALA A 292 9.43 13.97 -5.58
N TYR A 293 9.91 12.72 -5.51
CA TYR A 293 9.98 11.98 -4.25
C TYR A 293 10.90 12.65 -3.24
N ALA A 294 12.09 13.10 -3.66
CA ALA A 294 13.02 13.82 -2.79
C ALA A 294 12.41 15.13 -2.27
N GLN A 295 11.67 15.85 -3.10
CA GLN A 295 10.98 17.08 -2.71
C GLN A 295 9.87 16.81 -1.70
N ALA A 296 9.00 15.83 -1.95
CA ALA A 296 7.94 15.43 -1.03
C ALA A 296 8.51 14.96 0.32
N THR A 297 9.61 14.17 0.31
CA THR A 297 10.32 13.73 1.51
C THR A 297 10.81 14.90 2.35
N VAL A 298 11.48 15.89 1.73
CA VAL A 298 11.98 17.09 2.44
C VAL A 298 10.81 17.90 3.02
N GLN A 299 9.74 18.08 2.26
CA GLN A 299 8.54 18.78 2.72
C GLN A 299 7.89 18.10 3.93
N ALA A 300 7.74 16.77 3.88
CA ALA A 300 7.17 15.99 4.99
C ALA A 300 8.05 16.08 6.24
N ILE A 301 9.38 15.93 6.11
CA ILE A 301 10.32 16.03 7.23
C ILE A 301 10.26 17.43 7.87
N ALA A 302 10.20 18.49 7.06
CA ALA A 302 10.07 19.86 7.56
C ALA A 302 8.75 20.06 8.35
N ALA A 303 7.63 19.49 7.86
CA ALA A 303 6.35 19.54 8.58
C ALA A 303 6.40 18.77 9.90
N LEU A 304 7.07 17.62 9.94
CA LEU A 304 7.25 16.82 11.15
C LEU A 304 8.10 17.58 12.22
N ALA A 305 9.15 18.27 11.79
CA ALA A 305 9.99 19.05 12.68
C ALA A 305 9.27 20.29 13.27
N ALA A 306 8.37 20.91 12.50
CA ALA A 306 7.62 22.09 12.95
C ALA A 306 6.56 21.75 14.02
N SER A 307 6.08 20.52 14.08
CA SER A 307 5.01 20.10 15.02
C SER A 307 5.48 20.00 16.48
N ASP A 308 6.78 20.03 16.74
CA ASP A 308 7.35 19.98 18.09
C ASP A 308 7.39 21.36 18.77
N GLN A 309 6.98 22.42 18.06
CA GLN A 309 7.03 23.81 18.55
C GLN A 309 5.65 24.34 18.99
N LEU A 310 4.62 23.52 18.93
CA LEU A 310 3.22 23.83 19.36
C LEU A 310 2.79 22.93 20.53
#